data_11ab54c089ba318e588ac1166876639c
#
_entry.id   11ab54c089ba318e588ac1166876639c
#
_cell.length_a   1.000
_cell.length_b   1.000
_cell.length_c   1.000
_cell.angle_alpha   90.00
_cell.angle_beta   90.00
_cell.angle_gamma   90.00
#
_symmetry.space_group_name_H-M   'P 1'
#
loop_
_entity.id
_entity.type
_entity.pdbx_description
1 polymer ?
#
loop_
_entity_poly.entity_id
_entity_poly.type
_entity_poly.pdbx_seq_one_letter_code
_entity_poly.pdbx_strand_id
1 'polypeptide(L)' 'MQITGLQKEEIAYMGDDLNDIKIMKKVGFSGTPLDGVNEAKIIADFVSTKNGGEGAVREFIETILKKDKLFQKFLINVK' A
#
# COMPACT_ATOMS: atom_id res chain seq x y z
N MET A 1 14.07 4.19 3.19
CA MET A 1 14.01 3.21 2.10
C MET A 1 14.66 3.78 0.86
N GLN A 2 15.48 2.99 0.23
CA GLN A 2 16.14 3.41 -0.98
C GLN A 2 15.91 2.36 -2.07
N ILE A 3 15.36 2.79 -3.19
CA ILE A 3 15.17 1.95 -4.37
C ILE A 3 15.85 2.66 -5.52
N THR A 4 16.86 2.01 -6.08
CA THR A 4 17.71 2.62 -7.11
C THR A 4 16.88 3.05 -8.31
N GLY A 5 17.02 4.32 -8.70
CA GLY A 5 16.39 4.86 -9.89
C GLY A 5 14.95 5.27 -9.75
N LEU A 6 14.33 5.13 -8.55
CA LEU A 6 12.95 5.49 -8.35
C LEU A 6 12.79 6.53 -7.25
N GLN A 7 11.84 7.44 -7.44
CA GLN A 7 11.41 8.37 -6.41
C GLN A 7 10.34 7.70 -5.55
N LYS A 8 10.23 8.12 -4.29
CA LYS A 8 9.21 7.56 -3.38
C LYS A 8 7.81 7.73 -3.94
N GLU A 9 7.57 8.83 -4.64
CA GLU A 9 6.26 9.12 -5.22
C GLU A 9 5.86 8.15 -6.33
N GLU A 10 6.82 7.40 -6.85
CA GLU A 10 6.57 6.42 -7.92
C GLU A 10 6.25 5.03 -7.36
N ILE A 11 6.13 4.91 -6.05
CA ILE A 11 5.94 3.64 -5.38
C ILE A 11 4.55 3.57 -4.76
N ALA A 12 3.86 2.46 -5.01
CA ALA A 12 2.65 2.11 -4.28
C ALA A 12 3.00 0.97 -3.33
N TYR A 13 2.65 1.12 -2.06
CA TYR A 13 3.04 0.16 -1.02
C TYR A 13 1.83 -0.28 -0.22
N MET A 14 1.67 -1.58 -0.04
CA MET A 14 0.63 -2.12 0.82
C MET A 14 1.28 -2.85 2.01
N GLY A 15 0.90 -2.46 3.21
CA GLY A 15 1.39 -3.08 4.44
C GLY A 15 0.27 -3.30 5.44
N ASP A 16 0.50 -4.17 6.41
CA ASP A 16 -0.54 -4.53 7.38
C ASP A 16 -0.08 -4.44 8.83
N ASP A 17 1.17 -4.10 9.09
CA ASP A 17 1.76 -4.16 10.43
C ASP A 17 2.42 -2.83 10.81
N LEU A 18 2.76 -2.70 12.08
CA LEU A 18 3.43 -1.50 12.60
C LEU A 18 4.75 -1.23 11.89
N ASN A 19 5.46 -2.28 11.49
CA ASN A 19 6.72 -2.14 10.76
C ASN A 19 6.56 -1.44 9.41
N ASP A 20 5.34 -1.40 8.86
CA ASP A 20 5.08 -0.82 7.56
C ASP A 20 4.79 0.68 7.61
N ILE A 21 4.50 1.22 8.81
CA ILE A 21 4.03 2.61 8.97
C ILE A 21 5.00 3.61 8.38
N LYS A 22 6.28 3.46 8.68
CA LYS A 22 7.30 4.41 8.25
C LYS A 22 7.39 4.49 6.73
N ILE A 23 7.34 3.33 6.06
CA ILE A 23 7.38 3.27 4.61
C ILE A 23 6.08 3.80 4.02
N MET A 24 4.94 3.42 4.60
CA MET A 24 3.63 3.86 4.12
C MET A 24 3.51 5.38 4.11
N LYS A 25 4.12 6.05 5.07
CA LYS A 25 4.08 7.52 5.14
C LYS A 25 4.94 8.19 4.06
N LYS A 26 5.85 7.46 3.44
CA LYS A 26 6.82 8.04 2.51
C LYS A 26 6.49 7.80 1.05
N VAL A 27 5.70 6.78 0.74
CA VAL A 27 5.43 6.39 -0.65
C VAL A 27 4.34 7.26 -1.24
N GLY A 28 4.17 7.15 -2.56
CA GLY A 28 3.18 7.94 -3.29
C GLY A 28 1.75 7.51 -3.04
N PHE A 29 1.53 6.23 -2.77
CA PHE A 29 0.20 5.73 -2.47
C PHE A 29 0.31 4.52 -1.56
N SER A 30 -0.33 4.57 -0.41
CA SER A 30 -0.27 3.48 0.56
C SER A 30 -1.63 2.83 0.74
N GLY A 31 -1.62 1.53 1.01
CA GLY A 31 -2.82 0.78 1.29
C GLY A 31 -2.62 -0.21 2.43
N THR A 32 -3.72 -0.68 2.99
CA THR A 32 -3.69 -1.71 4.02
C THR A 32 -4.93 -2.59 3.87
N PRO A 33 -4.83 -3.89 4.20
CA PRO A 33 -6.01 -4.76 4.16
C PRO A 33 -6.96 -4.42 5.33
N LEU A 34 -8.16 -4.97 5.26
CA LEU A 34 -9.17 -4.74 6.28
C LEU A 34 -8.70 -5.17 7.67
N ASP A 35 -7.92 -6.25 7.76
CA ASP A 35 -7.39 -6.75 9.01
C ASP A 35 -6.00 -6.21 9.36
N GLY A 36 -5.58 -5.14 8.71
CA GLY A 36 -4.35 -4.45 9.08
C GLY A 36 -4.49 -3.79 10.45
N VAL A 37 -3.36 -3.48 11.09
CA VAL A 37 -3.40 -2.80 12.39
C VAL A 37 -4.04 -1.42 12.26
N ASN A 38 -4.65 -0.94 13.34
CA ASN A 38 -5.35 0.33 13.32
C ASN A 38 -4.47 1.50 12.90
N GLU A 39 -3.22 1.50 13.35
CA GLU A 39 -2.28 2.54 12.99
C GLU A 39 -2.06 2.63 11.48
N ALA A 40 -2.01 1.49 10.81
CA ALA A 40 -1.88 1.44 9.36
C ALA A 40 -3.14 1.99 8.68
N LYS A 41 -4.31 1.63 9.21
CA LYS A 41 -5.58 2.11 8.64
C LYS A 41 -5.72 3.62 8.74
N ILE A 42 -5.20 4.21 9.81
CA ILE A 42 -5.29 5.67 10.01
C ILE A 42 -4.46 6.42 8.97
N ILE A 43 -3.28 5.93 8.65
CA ILE A 43 -2.37 6.65 7.76
C ILE A 43 -2.46 6.23 6.30
N ALA A 44 -3.10 5.11 6.00
CA ALA A 44 -3.18 4.60 4.63
C ALA A 44 -4.06 5.48 3.75
N ASP A 45 -3.65 5.65 2.51
CA ASP A 45 -4.49 6.31 1.51
C ASP A 45 -5.69 5.46 1.14
N PHE A 46 -5.56 4.15 1.26
CA PHE A 46 -6.60 3.19 0.90
C PHE A 46 -6.68 2.06 1.92
N VAL A 47 -7.87 1.79 2.41
CA VAL A 47 -8.13 0.64 3.26
C VAL A 47 -9.01 -0.33 2.48
N SER A 48 -8.54 -1.55 2.29
CA SER A 48 -9.27 -2.56 1.54
C SER A 48 -10.54 -3.00 2.26
N THR A 49 -11.52 -3.44 1.51
CA THR A 49 -12.71 -4.09 2.07
C THR A 49 -12.46 -5.58 2.32
N LYS A 50 -11.27 -6.07 1.95
CA LYS A 50 -10.88 -7.48 2.07
C LYS A 50 -9.74 -7.65 3.05
N ASN A 51 -9.73 -8.80 3.73
CA ASN A 51 -8.61 -9.16 4.60
C ASN A 51 -7.39 -9.52 3.77
N GLY A 52 -6.22 -9.45 4.41
CA GLY A 52 -5.00 -9.94 3.81
C GLY A 52 -5.14 -11.40 3.43
N GLY A 53 -4.71 -11.77 2.22
CA GLY A 53 -4.86 -13.14 1.73
C GLY A 53 -6.22 -13.46 1.15
N GLU A 54 -7.18 -12.52 1.21
CA GLU A 54 -8.53 -12.73 0.72
C GLU A 54 -8.93 -11.74 -0.37
N GLY A 55 -7.95 -11.25 -1.12
CA GLY A 55 -8.20 -10.36 -2.25
C GLY A 55 -7.84 -8.90 -2.00
N ALA A 56 -7.26 -8.57 -0.84
CA ALA A 56 -6.90 -7.19 -0.52
C ALA A 56 -5.89 -6.62 -1.51
N VAL A 57 -4.88 -7.40 -1.87
CA VAL A 57 -3.84 -6.96 -2.82
C VAL A 57 -4.46 -6.67 -4.18
N ARG A 58 -5.34 -7.55 -4.64
CA ARG A 58 -6.01 -7.35 -5.92
C ARG A 58 -6.85 -6.09 -5.91
N GLU A 59 -7.60 -5.86 -4.84
CA GLU A 59 -8.43 -4.67 -4.73
C GLU A 59 -7.56 -3.40 -4.73
N PHE A 60 -6.43 -3.45 -4.05
CA PHE A 60 -5.48 -2.35 -4.01
C PHE A 60 -4.99 -1.99 -5.41
N ILE A 61 -4.55 -3.00 -6.16
CA ILE A 61 -4.05 -2.81 -7.52
C ILE A 61 -5.15 -2.29 -8.44
N GLU A 62 -6.34 -2.88 -8.36
CA GLU A 62 -7.47 -2.43 -9.17
C GLU A 62 -7.85 -0.99 -8.87
N THR A 63 -7.78 -0.59 -7.60
CA THR A 63 -8.06 0.78 -7.19
C THR A 63 -7.07 1.76 -7.82
N ILE A 64 -5.80 1.40 -7.84
CA ILE A 64 -4.76 2.23 -8.45
C ILE A 64 -5.01 2.39 -9.94
N LEU A 65 -5.35 1.31 -10.62
CA LEU A 65 -5.61 1.35 -12.06
C LEU A 65 -6.80 2.24 -12.39
N LYS A 66 -7.82 2.24 -11.55
CA LYS A 66 -9.00 3.08 -11.75
C LYS A 66 -8.71 4.56 -11.53
N LYS A 67 -7.70 4.89 -10.75
CA LYS A 67 -7.33 6.27 -10.47
C LYS A 67 -6.48 6.89 -11.58
N ASP A 68 -6.18 6.12 -12.61
CA ASP A 68 -5.38 6.59 -13.74
C ASP A 68 -3.99 7.05 -13.33
N LYS A 69 -3.47 6.51 -12.23
CA LYS A 69 -2.14 6.81 -11.76
C LYS A 69 -1.18 5.71 -12.16
N LEU A 70 0.01 6.11 -12.59
CA LEU A 70 1.05 5.17 -12.98
C LEU A 70 2.12 5.13 -11.90
N PHE A 71 2.29 3.97 -11.29
CA PHE A 71 3.37 3.74 -10.35
C PHE A 71 4.38 2.81 -11.00
N GLN A 72 5.65 3.08 -10.78
CA GLN A 72 6.72 2.27 -11.36
C GLN A 72 6.96 0.99 -10.57
N LYS A 73 6.55 0.98 -9.31
CA LYS A 73 6.82 -0.14 -8.43
C LYS A 73 5.66 -0.35 -7.47
N PHE A 74 5.23 -1.61 -7.36
CA PHE A 74 4.30 -2.02 -6.31
C PHE A 74 5.07 -2.88 -5.31
N LEU A 75 5.00 -2.50 -4.05
CA LEU A 75 5.64 -3.25 -2.97
C LEU A 75 4.53 -3.76 -2.03
N ILE A 76 4.47 -5.06 -1.85
CA ILE A 76 3.42 -5.69 -1.08
C ILE A 76 4.05 -6.41 0.12
N ASN A 77 3.64 -6.03 1.30
CA ASN A 77 4.08 -6.67 2.55
C ASN A 77 2.85 -7.02 3.38
N VAL A 78 2.03 -7.93 2.86
CA VAL A 78 0.79 -8.38 3.48
C VAL A 78 0.85 -9.88 3.62
N LYS A 79 0.56 -10.38 4.82
CA LYS A 79 0.59 -11.80 5.11
C LYS A 79 -0.70 -12.50 4.71
#